data_a79220451286d00db9d6bd41d156adcc
#
_entry.id   a79220451286d00db9d6bd41d156adcc
#
_cell.length_a   1.000
_cell.length_b   1.000
_cell.length_c   1.000
_cell.angle_alpha   90.00
_cell.angle_beta   90.00
_cell.angle_gamma   90.00
#
_symmetry.space_group_name_H-M   'P 1'
#
loop_
_entity.id
_entity.type
_entity.pdbx_description
1 polymer ?
#
loop_
_entity_poly.entity_id
_entity_poly.type
_entity_poly.pdbx_seq_one_letter_code
_entity_poly.pdbx_strand_id
1 'polypeptide(L)'
;MKKDQLITRRRALIAGAAVLGAAGAAGTARVLTAGQAAESARGLPLSGPQANRALKPSVYRLQPLAGYGAPPHGTQLRTLVRHEPFIRVSGRGRSMVLTFDDGPDPHYTPEIMRILREYDVHAMFFVCGQMVAENKDLLGEMADDGHLVGNHTWSHPLLTKLSRSAIRSEIERTSEVIDEAYGEPPSWFRAPYGAWNRATYQIGAELGMEPMSWTIDTNDWARPGTRSIVGTVQKEAAPGVVVLSHDAGGDRSQSVQALRTYLPRLLDAGYHMTVPRRKHA
;
A
#
# COMPACT_ATOMS: atom_id res chain seq x y z
N MET A 1 12.75 2.62 -40.01
CA MET A 1 11.29 2.89 -40.10
C MET A 1 10.54 1.77 -39.41
N LYS A 2 9.91 2.05 -38.27
CA LYS A 2 8.88 1.38 -37.46
C LYS A 2 9.17 1.58 -35.97
N LYS A 3 8.80 2.73 -35.45
CA LYS A 3 8.87 3.05 -34.00
C LYS A 3 7.65 3.81 -33.47
N ASP A 4 6.49 3.78 -34.15
CA ASP A 4 5.35 4.65 -33.80
C ASP A 4 4.01 3.92 -33.66
N GLN A 5 3.95 2.75 -33.02
CA GLN A 5 2.65 2.08 -32.84
C GLN A 5 2.28 1.68 -31.40
N LEU A 6 2.97 2.16 -30.37
CA LEU A 6 2.69 1.72 -28.98
C LEU A 6 1.94 2.73 -28.07
N ILE A 7 1.49 3.88 -28.60
CA ILE A 7 0.91 4.94 -27.73
C ILE A 7 -0.61 5.07 -27.85
N THR A 8 -1.33 4.32 -28.67
CA THR A 8 -2.72 4.69 -29.04
C THR A 8 -3.84 3.83 -28.43
N ARG A 9 -3.63 3.00 -27.43
CA ARG A 9 -4.68 2.09 -26.92
C ARG A 9 -5.20 2.28 -25.49
N ARG A 10 -4.88 3.37 -24.80
CA ARG A 10 -5.42 3.66 -23.45
C ARG A 10 -6.35 4.88 -23.36
N ARG A 11 -6.98 5.34 -24.46
CA ARG A 11 -7.90 6.49 -24.45
C ARG A 11 -9.38 6.16 -24.71
N ALA A 12 -9.83 4.97 -24.49
CA ALA A 12 -11.22 4.61 -24.79
C ALA A 12 -11.86 3.76 -23.70
N LEU A 13 -12.19 4.34 -22.55
CA LEU A 13 -13.20 3.79 -21.61
C LEU A 13 -13.54 4.80 -20.49
N ILE A 14 -13.80 6.06 -20.82
CA ILE A 14 -14.57 6.96 -19.95
C ILE A 14 -15.49 7.76 -20.86
N ALA A 15 -16.63 7.19 -21.24
CA ALA A 15 -17.83 7.93 -21.67
C ALA A 15 -19.00 6.94 -21.74
N GLY A 16 -20.02 7.20 -20.97
CA GLY A 16 -21.34 6.63 -21.23
C GLY A 16 -21.98 5.91 -20.07
N ALA A 17 -22.77 6.63 -19.28
CA ALA A 17 -24.21 6.38 -19.13
C ALA A 17 -24.80 7.33 -18.09
N ALA A 18 -25.30 8.45 -18.58
CA ALA A 18 -26.37 9.17 -17.91
C ALA A 18 -27.65 8.83 -18.70
N VAL A 19 -28.59 8.14 -18.11
CA VAL A 19 -30.01 8.13 -18.56
C VAL A 19 -30.94 8.13 -17.37
N LEU A 20 -31.71 9.15 -17.35
CA LEU A 20 -32.91 9.51 -16.62
C LEU A 20 -33.93 8.36 -16.42
N GLY A 21 -34.58 8.40 -15.24
CA GLY A 21 -35.85 7.73 -15.02
C GLY A 21 -36.57 8.33 -13.83
N ALA A 22 -37.44 9.33 -14.09
CA ALA A 22 -38.36 9.90 -13.13
C ALA A 22 -39.71 9.18 -13.21
N ALA A 23 -40.29 8.87 -12.03
CA ALA A 23 -41.72 8.74 -11.68
C ALA A 23 -41.77 8.15 -10.29
N GLY A 24 -42.27 8.81 -9.20
CA GLY A 24 -43.56 9.38 -9.03
C GLY A 24 -44.45 8.46 -8.21
N ALA A 25 -44.58 8.71 -6.89
CA ALA A 25 -45.87 8.54 -6.19
C ALA A 25 -45.77 9.01 -4.73
N ALA A 26 -46.71 9.86 -4.39
CA ALA A 26 -46.98 10.47 -3.10
C ALA A 26 -47.55 9.46 -2.08
N GLY A 27 -47.36 9.73 -0.81
CA GLY A 27 -48.00 8.95 0.28
C GLY A 27 -47.74 9.53 1.67
N THR A 28 -48.44 10.59 2.00
CA THR A 28 -49.04 10.99 3.31
C THR A 28 -48.21 10.91 4.58
N ALA A 29 -48.00 12.11 5.11
CA ALA A 29 -47.66 12.43 6.48
C ALA A 29 -48.72 11.96 7.48
N ARG A 30 -48.30 11.47 8.63
CA ARG A 30 -49.07 11.51 9.87
C ARG A 30 -48.20 12.05 11.01
N VAL A 31 -48.53 13.28 11.35
CA VAL A 31 -48.19 13.93 12.61
C VAL A 31 -49.02 13.29 13.70
N LEU A 32 -48.41 12.88 14.80
CA LEU A 32 -49.10 12.73 16.09
C LEU A 32 -48.30 13.43 17.17
N THR A 33 -49.01 14.34 17.78
CA THR A 33 -48.66 15.30 18.81
C THR A 33 -48.54 14.65 20.19
N ALA A 34 -47.64 15.25 20.94
CA ALA A 34 -47.52 15.41 22.39
C ALA A 34 -48.55 14.76 23.34
N GLY A 35 -48.02 14.19 24.41
CA GLY A 35 -48.73 13.91 25.66
C GLY A 35 -47.76 13.85 26.81
N GLN A 36 -47.77 14.92 27.62
CA GLN A 36 -47.08 14.99 28.92
C GLN A 36 -47.78 14.09 29.91
N ALA A 37 -47.04 13.44 30.80
CA ALA A 37 -47.44 13.18 32.18
C ALA A 37 -46.19 12.95 33.04
N ALA A 38 -45.99 13.86 33.95
CA ALA A 38 -45.11 13.71 35.10
C ALA A 38 -45.84 12.87 36.17
N GLU A 39 -45.16 11.99 36.88
CA GLU A 39 -45.33 11.88 38.35
C GLU A 39 -44.33 10.94 39.03
N SER A 40 -43.69 11.48 40.01
CA SER A 40 -43.39 10.98 41.36
C SER A 40 -42.23 10.01 41.56
N ALA A 41 -41.24 10.64 42.14
CA ALA A 41 -40.15 10.04 42.90
C ALA A 41 -40.64 9.15 44.09
N ARG A 42 -39.99 8.02 44.30
CA ARG A 42 -39.74 7.49 45.65
C ARG A 42 -38.39 6.80 45.67
N GLY A 43 -37.51 7.37 46.50
CA GLY A 43 -36.17 6.87 46.73
C GLY A 43 -36.16 5.57 47.50
N LEU A 44 -35.17 4.75 47.21
CA LEU A 44 -34.72 3.63 48.04
C LEU A 44 -33.22 3.81 48.35
N PRO A 45 -32.78 3.51 49.58
CA PRO A 45 -31.41 3.78 50.01
C PRO A 45 -30.42 2.78 49.45
N LEU A 46 -29.36 3.29 48.86
CA LEU A 46 -28.17 2.54 48.53
C LEU A 46 -27.30 2.36 49.77
N SER A 47 -27.31 1.17 50.33
CA SER A 47 -26.31 0.73 51.32
C SER A 47 -25.67 -0.53 50.79
N GLY A 48 -24.50 -0.39 50.16
CA GLY A 48 -23.57 -1.46 49.85
C GLY A 48 -22.17 -1.04 50.25
N PRO A 49 -21.36 -1.93 50.85
CA PRO A 49 -20.04 -1.57 51.31
C PRO A 49 -19.12 -1.32 50.14
N GLN A 50 -18.57 -0.11 50.06
CA GLN A 50 -17.45 0.19 49.19
C GLN A 50 -16.24 -0.59 49.69
N ALA A 51 -15.91 -1.66 48.98
CA ALA A 51 -14.60 -2.30 49.11
C ALA A 51 -13.55 -1.33 48.63
N ASN A 52 -12.79 -0.72 49.51
CA ASN A 52 -11.56 -0.01 49.23
C ASN A 52 -10.53 -1.02 48.65
N ARG A 53 -10.64 -1.28 47.35
CA ARG A 53 -9.61 -2.01 46.66
C ARG A 53 -8.49 -1.03 46.33
N ALA A 54 -7.44 -1.03 47.17
CA ALA A 54 -6.23 -0.29 46.90
C ALA A 54 -5.73 -0.67 45.51
N LEU A 55 -5.77 0.27 44.56
CA LEU A 55 -5.17 0.15 43.27
C LEU A 55 -3.68 -0.07 43.47
N LYS A 56 -3.14 -1.21 42.96
CA LYS A 56 -1.71 -1.45 42.92
C LYS A 56 -1.08 -0.27 42.18
N PRO A 57 0.08 0.27 42.67
CA PRO A 57 0.74 1.36 41.96
C PRO A 57 1.06 0.89 40.54
N SER A 58 0.48 1.58 39.55
CA SER A 58 0.85 1.38 38.16
C SER A 58 2.31 1.73 38.01
N VAL A 59 3.09 0.84 37.40
CA VAL A 59 4.51 1.06 37.07
C VAL A 59 4.67 2.17 36.04
N TYR A 60 3.57 2.59 35.42
CA TYR A 60 3.50 3.74 34.52
C TYR A 60 3.13 4.99 35.31
N ARG A 61 4.11 5.60 35.98
CA ARG A 61 3.97 6.99 36.43
C ARG A 61 3.96 7.85 35.17
N LEU A 62 2.81 8.38 34.83
CA LEU A 62 2.71 9.53 33.93
C LEU A 62 3.45 10.69 34.62
N GLN A 63 4.70 10.91 34.28
CA GLN A 63 5.38 12.14 34.65
C GLN A 63 4.71 13.27 33.86
N PRO A 64 4.43 14.44 34.50
CA PRO A 64 3.93 15.57 33.73
C PRO A 64 4.94 15.93 32.65
N LEU A 65 4.51 15.99 31.40
CA LEU A 65 5.27 16.45 30.24
C LEU A 65 5.50 17.99 30.31
N ALA A 66 6.02 18.49 31.44
CA ALA A 66 6.46 19.86 31.51
C ALA A 66 7.93 19.90 31.13
N GLY A 67 8.24 20.29 29.89
CA GLY A 67 9.58 20.65 29.47
C GLY A 67 10.24 19.82 28.37
N TYR A 68 9.53 18.91 27.72
CA TYR A 68 10.01 18.38 26.46
C TYR A 68 9.47 19.25 25.34
N GLY A 69 10.28 20.21 24.87
CA GLY A 69 10.17 20.68 23.50
C GLY A 69 10.14 19.43 22.62
N ALA A 70 9.27 19.40 21.59
CA ALA A 70 9.28 18.32 20.62
C ALA A 70 10.74 17.96 20.33
N PRO A 71 11.14 16.66 20.35
CA PRO A 71 12.50 16.30 20.03
C PRO A 71 12.80 16.98 18.70
N PRO A 72 13.97 17.63 18.51
CA PRO A 72 14.31 18.19 17.22
C PRO A 72 14.09 17.08 16.24
N HIS A 73 13.22 17.31 15.26
CA HIS A 73 12.81 16.34 14.23
C HIS A 73 14.04 15.52 13.91
N GLY A 74 14.03 14.22 14.29
CA GLY A 74 15.22 13.39 14.31
C GLY A 74 15.91 13.58 13.00
N THR A 75 17.22 13.72 12.99
CA THR A 75 18.03 14.02 11.79
C THR A 75 17.59 13.00 10.75
N GLN A 76 16.71 13.41 9.83
CA GLN A 76 16.28 12.53 8.74
C GLN A 76 17.58 12.12 8.05
N LEU A 77 17.90 10.84 8.14
CA LEU A 77 19.08 10.31 7.46
C LEU A 77 18.94 10.72 6.01
N ARG A 78 19.76 11.67 5.56
CA ARG A 78 19.70 12.16 4.19
C ARG A 78 19.96 10.98 3.27
N THR A 79 18.92 10.51 2.62
CA THR A 79 19.03 9.47 1.60
C THR A 79 19.88 10.03 0.47
N LEU A 80 20.87 9.25 0.03
CA LEU A 80 21.72 9.68 -1.10
C LEU A 80 20.87 9.81 -2.36
N VAL A 81 21.01 10.91 -3.07
CA VAL A 81 20.39 11.04 -4.40
C VAL A 81 21.07 10.09 -5.36
N ARG A 82 20.36 9.04 -5.75
CA ARG A 82 20.84 8.08 -6.75
C ARG A 82 20.59 8.58 -8.16
N HIS A 83 21.28 7.95 -9.11
CA HIS A 83 21.12 8.22 -10.54
C HIS A 83 20.49 7.02 -11.27
N GLU A 84 20.40 5.87 -10.58
CA GLU A 84 19.80 4.63 -11.05
C GLU A 84 19.01 3.97 -9.91
N PRO A 85 17.89 3.29 -10.20
CA PRO A 85 17.15 2.56 -9.19
C PRO A 85 17.83 1.24 -8.87
N PHE A 86 17.57 0.70 -7.68
CA PHE A 86 17.89 -0.68 -7.39
C PHE A 86 17.04 -1.61 -8.26
N ILE A 87 17.68 -2.48 -9.00
CA ILE A 87 17.02 -3.52 -9.79
C ILE A 87 17.25 -4.91 -9.18
N ARG A 88 18.17 -5.00 -8.22
CA ARG A 88 18.53 -6.21 -7.49
C ARG A 88 18.80 -5.87 -6.03
N VAL A 89 18.62 -6.87 -5.18
CA VAL A 89 18.99 -6.78 -3.78
C VAL A 89 20.21 -7.63 -3.48
N SER A 90 21.08 -7.13 -2.59
CA SER A 90 22.18 -7.92 -2.05
C SER A 90 21.63 -8.82 -0.95
N GLY A 91 21.75 -10.11 -1.09
CA GLY A 91 21.29 -11.09 -0.11
C GLY A 91 22.24 -12.27 0.00
N ARG A 92 22.14 -13.04 1.09
CA ARG A 92 22.84 -14.32 1.21
C ARG A 92 21.98 -15.41 0.55
N GLY A 93 22.65 -16.32 -0.17
CA GLY A 93 21.99 -17.47 -0.80
C GLY A 93 21.07 -17.07 -1.97
N ARG A 94 20.02 -17.85 -2.16
CA ARG A 94 19.07 -17.71 -3.28
C ARG A 94 17.88 -16.81 -2.91
N SER A 95 18.17 -15.59 -2.43
CA SER A 95 17.11 -14.62 -2.04
C SER A 95 16.52 -13.93 -3.26
N MET A 96 15.21 -13.72 -3.28
CA MET A 96 14.45 -12.96 -4.27
C MET A 96 13.48 -11.99 -3.57
N VAL A 97 13.04 -10.95 -4.27
CA VAL A 97 12.00 -10.04 -3.79
C VAL A 97 10.79 -10.13 -4.71
N LEU A 98 9.63 -10.41 -4.12
CA LEU A 98 8.35 -10.29 -4.82
C LEU A 98 7.81 -8.88 -4.60
N THR A 99 7.37 -8.23 -5.67
CA THR A 99 6.79 -6.88 -5.60
C THR A 99 5.48 -6.81 -6.38
N PHE A 100 4.53 -6.04 -5.84
CA PHE A 100 3.21 -5.81 -6.42
C PHE A 100 2.97 -4.31 -6.51
N ASP A 101 2.56 -3.83 -7.69
CA ASP A 101 2.36 -2.42 -7.99
C ASP A 101 0.86 -2.11 -8.19
N ASP A 102 0.53 -0.81 -8.14
CA ASP A 102 -0.76 -0.19 -8.43
C ASP A 102 -1.82 -0.29 -7.32
N GLY A 103 -1.69 -1.20 -6.35
CA GLY A 103 -2.67 -1.46 -5.28
C GLY A 103 -2.79 -0.37 -4.20
N PRO A 104 -3.54 -0.67 -3.13
CA PRO A 104 -4.27 -1.91 -2.90
C PRO A 104 -5.62 -1.99 -3.65
N ASP A 105 -5.99 -3.17 -4.11
CA ASP A 105 -7.30 -3.46 -4.71
C ASP A 105 -8.10 -4.43 -3.81
N PRO A 106 -9.36 -4.14 -3.44
CA PRO A 106 -10.13 -4.95 -2.51
C PRO A 106 -10.44 -6.37 -3.00
N HIS A 107 -10.29 -6.66 -4.30
CA HIS A 107 -10.53 -7.98 -4.87
C HIS A 107 -9.25 -8.84 -4.94
N TYR A 108 -8.11 -8.23 -5.30
CA TYR A 108 -6.90 -9.00 -5.61
C TYR A 108 -5.84 -8.94 -4.52
N THR A 109 -5.67 -7.80 -3.87
CA THR A 109 -4.66 -7.63 -2.80
C THR A 109 -4.87 -8.61 -1.65
N PRO A 110 -6.10 -8.81 -1.11
CA PRO A 110 -6.34 -9.79 -0.05
C PRO A 110 -6.04 -11.23 -0.47
N GLU A 111 -6.30 -11.59 -1.75
CA GLU A 111 -5.97 -12.93 -2.25
C GLU A 111 -4.46 -13.16 -2.34
N ILE A 112 -3.72 -12.14 -2.78
CA ILE A 112 -2.25 -12.17 -2.84
C ILE A 112 -1.69 -12.31 -1.42
N MET A 113 -2.11 -11.48 -0.46
CA MET A 113 -1.69 -11.57 0.94
C MET A 113 -2.00 -12.94 1.55
N ARG A 114 -3.18 -13.49 1.28
CA ARG A 114 -3.54 -14.84 1.74
C ARG A 114 -2.58 -15.91 1.23
N ILE A 115 -2.18 -15.84 -0.05
CA ILE A 115 -1.19 -16.77 -0.62
C ILE A 115 0.17 -16.57 0.05
N LEU A 116 0.62 -15.34 0.23
CA LEU A 116 1.90 -15.03 0.88
C LEU A 116 1.92 -15.55 2.33
N ARG A 117 0.83 -15.35 3.07
CA ARG A 117 0.65 -15.85 4.45
C ARG A 117 0.66 -17.37 4.53
N GLU A 118 0.07 -18.07 3.54
CA GLU A 118 0.06 -19.54 3.47
C GLU A 118 1.48 -20.13 3.43
N TYR A 119 2.43 -19.42 2.83
CA TYR A 119 3.82 -19.85 2.69
C TYR A 119 4.80 -19.12 3.62
N ASP A 120 4.31 -18.31 4.58
CA ASP A 120 5.13 -17.47 5.47
C ASP A 120 6.14 -16.61 4.69
N VAL A 121 5.65 -15.91 3.67
CA VAL A 121 6.45 -15.10 2.75
C VAL A 121 6.09 -13.63 2.85
N HIS A 122 7.10 -12.78 2.99
CA HIS A 122 6.94 -11.34 2.93
C HIS A 122 7.24 -10.80 1.51
N ALA A 123 6.48 -9.79 1.11
CA ALA A 123 6.62 -9.11 -0.18
C ALA A 123 6.65 -7.59 0.00
N MET A 124 6.87 -6.85 -1.10
CA MET A 124 6.73 -5.40 -1.12
C MET A 124 5.53 -5.00 -1.99
N PHE A 125 4.78 -4.01 -1.53
CA PHE A 125 3.66 -3.42 -2.26
C PHE A 125 3.97 -1.96 -2.54
N PHE A 126 4.09 -1.58 -3.81
CA PHE A 126 4.24 -0.19 -4.23
C PHE A 126 2.86 0.38 -4.55
N VAL A 127 2.31 1.10 -3.59
CA VAL A 127 0.90 1.48 -3.59
C VAL A 127 0.65 2.85 -4.19
N CYS A 128 -0.47 3.00 -4.90
CA CYS A 128 -0.96 4.27 -5.38
C CYS A 128 -1.79 4.98 -4.29
N GLY A 129 -1.51 6.25 -4.02
CA GLY A 129 -2.16 6.97 -2.94
C GLY A 129 -3.68 7.04 -3.04
N GLN A 130 -4.24 7.13 -4.25
CA GLN A 130 -5.70 7.06 -4.47
C GLN A 130 -6.28 5.73 -3.99
N MET A 131 -5.61 4.62 -4.32
CA MET A 131 -6.06 3.28 -3.91
C MET A 131 -5.95 3.09 -2.39
N VAL A 132 -4.89 3.64 -1.78
CA VAL A 132 -4.75 3.65 -0.32
C VAL A 132 -5.87 4.42 0.35
N ALA A 133 -6.19 5.62 -0.15
CA ALA A 133 -7.25 6.47 0.44
C ALA A 133 -8.62 5.77 0.47
N GLU A 134 -8.87 4.88 -0.50
CA GLU A 134 -10.11 4.11 -0.62
C GLU A 134 -10.07 2.79 0.19
N ASN A 135 -8.88 2.27 0.55
CA ASN A 135 -8.69 0.94 1.12
C ASN A 135 -7.63 0.93 2.25
N LYS A 136 -7.70 1.88 3.18
CA LYS A 136 -6.71 2.04 4.27
C LYS A 136 -6.52 0.78 5.11
N ASP A 137 -7.59 0.05 5.36
CA ASP A 137 -7.56 -1.16 6.18
C ASP A 137 -6.59 -2.22 5.61
N LEU A 138 -6.45 -2.30 4.28
CA LEU A 138 -5.53 -3.23 3.64
C LEU A 138 -4.06 -2.91 3.93
N LEU A 139 -3.71 -1.63 4.15
CA LEU A 139 -2.35 -1.27 4.57
C LEU A 139 -2.07 -1.71 6.00
N GLY A 140 -3.06 -1.62 6.89
CA GLY A 140 -2.98 -2.18 8.24
C GLY A 140 -2.72 -3.68 8.20
N GLU A 141 -3.45 -4.42 7.37
CA GLU A 141 -3.22 -5.86 7.16
C GLU A 141 -1.81 -6.16 6.60
N MET A 142 -1.32 -5.36 5.64
CA MET A 142 0.04 -5.50 5.12
C MET A 142 1.10 -5.30 6.21
N ALA A 143 0.88 -4.35 7.13
CA ALA A 143 1.76 -4.09 8.26
C ALA A 143 1.77 -5.26 9.24
N ASP A 144 0.59 -5.77 9.61
CA ASP A 144 0.41 -6.89 10.52
C ASP A 144 1.06 -8.18 9.97
N ASP A 145 0.98 -8.40 8.65
CA ASP A 145 1.62 -9.53 7.96
C ASP A 145 3.12 -9.32 7.72
N GLY A 146 3.69 -8.16 8.08
CA GLY A 146 5.12 -7.86 7.95
C GLY A 146 5.58 -7.58 6.52
N HIS A 147 4.67 -7.30 5.59
CA HIS A 147 5.00 -6.84 4.25
C HIS A 147 5.61 -5.43 4.30
N LEU A 148 6.34 -5.02 3.26
CA LEU A 148 6.80 -3.64 3.13
C LEU A 148 5.90 -2.87 2.16
N VAL A 149 5.57 -1.63 2.53
CA VAL A 149 4.85 -0.72 1.66
C VAL A 149 5.79 0.35 1.13
N GLY A 150 5.78 0.55 -0.18
CA GLY A 150 6.50 1.58 -0.91
C GLY A 150 5.56 2.53 -1.63
N ASN A 151 6.08 3.70 -2.00
CA ASN A 151 5.33 4.75 -2.69
C ASN A 151 5.35 4.52 -4.20
N HIS A 152 4.15 4.55 -4.84
CA HIS A 152 3.99 4.46 -6.30
C HIS A 152 3.27 5.67 -6.90
N THR A 153 3.40 6.84 -6.28
CA THR A 153 2.70 8.08 -6.62
C THR A 153 1.21 8.08 -6.28
N TRP A 154 0.56 9.25 -6.36
CA TRP A 154 -0.84 9.37 -6.01
C TRP A 154 -1.77 8.76 -7.06
N SER A 155 -1.60 9.16 -8.34
CA SER A 155 -2.50 8.85 -9.44
C SER A 155 -1.85 8.09 -10.60
N HIS A 156 -0.65 7.53 -10.38
CA HIS A 156 0.11 6.76 -11.37
C HIS A 156 0.39 7.52 -12.69
N PRO A 157 0.86 8.80 -12.65
CA PRO A 157 1.13 9.56 -13.85
C PRO A 157 2.51 9.25 -14.45
N LEU A 158 2.69 9.57 -15.73
CA LEU A 158 4.02 9.56 -16.33
C LEU A 158 4.84 10.76 -15.83
N LEU A 159 5.59 10.58 -14.75
CA LEU A 159 6.30 11.64 -14.00
C LEU A 159 7.24 12.48 -14.88
N THR A 160 7.85 11.86 -15.90
CA THR A 160 8.78 12.56 -16.81
C THR A 160 8.10 13.65 -17.67
N LYS A 161 6.77 13.72 -17.66
CA LYS A 161 5.97 14.75 -18.33
C LYS A 161 5.45 15.84 -17.40
N LEU A 162 5.71 15.71 -16.10
CA LEU A 162 5.22 16.64 -15.09
C LEU A 162 6.26 17.68 -14.68
N SER A 163 5.79 18.81 -14.16
CA SER A 163 6.63 19.79 -13.48
C SER A 163 7.18 19.21 -12.16
N ARG A 164 8.31 19.75 -11.68
CA ARG A 164 8.90 19.32 -10.39
C ARG A 164 7.90 19.45 -9.23
N SER A 165 7.09 20.50 -9.20
CA SER A 165 6.07 20.67 -8.15
C SER A 165 4.96 19.64 -8.23
N ALA A 166 4.51 19.27 -9.43
CA ALA A 166 3.53 18.22 -9.61
C ALA A 166 4.09 16.84 -9.23
N ILE A 167 5.35 16.53 -9.59
CA ILE A 167 6.04 15.31 -9.15
C ILE A 167 6.08 15.24 -7.62
N ARG A 168 6.46 16.36 -6.97
CA ARG A 168 6.51 16.42 -5.50
C ARG A 168 5.13 16.14 -4.89
N SER A 169 4.10 16.80 -5.37
CA SER A 169 2.73 16.59 -4.87
C SER A 169 2.27 15.15 -4.99
N GLU A 170 2.56 14.48 -6.12
CA GLU A 170 2.24 13.06 -6.34
C GLU A 170 2.93 12.15 -5.31
N ILE A 171 4.18 12.42 -4.98
CA ILE A 171 4.97 11.59 -4.07
C ILE A 171 4.66 11.93 -2.60
N GLU A 172 4.59 13.21 -2.21
CA GLU A 172 4.32 13.64 -0.82
C GLU A 172 2.96 13.17 -0.34
N ARG A 173 1.89 13.44 -1.10
CA ARG A 173 0.54 13.01 -0.73
C ARG A 173 0.42 11.50 -0.53
N THR A 174 1.15 10.74 -1.34
CA THR A 174 1.17 9.28 -1.20
C THR A 174 1.95 8.87 0.04
N SER A 175 3.07 9.52 0.34
CA SER A 175 3.82 9.24 1.56
C SER A 175 3.00 9.55 2.82
N GLU A 176 2.24 10.65 2.81
CA GLU A 176 1.36 11.05 3.92
C GLU A 176 0.26 10.01 4.20
N VAL A 177 -0.44 9.54 3.15
CA VAL A 177 -1.51 8.56 3.33
C VAL A 177 -0.98 7.17 3.67
N ILE A 178 0.24 6.82 3.22
CA ILE A 178 0.92 5.59 3.66
C ILE A 178 1.27 5.68 5.14
N ASP A 179 1.90 6.77 5.59
CA ASP A 179 2.27 6.97 6.99
C ASP A 179 1.04 6.87 7.91
N GLU A 180 -0.08 7.49 7.51
CA GLU A 180 -1.34 7.41 8.24
C GLU A 180 -1.91 5.98 8.33
N ALA A 181 -1.88 5.23 7.23
CA ALA A 181 -2.58 3.94 7.14
C ALA A 181 -1.70 2.73 7.50
N TYR A 182 -0.40 2.80 7.22
CA TYR A 182 0.57 1.74 7.47
C TYR A 182 1.30 1.90 8.82
N GLY A 183 1.36 3.15 9.36
CA GLY A 183 1.95 3.48 10.65
C GLY A 183 3.42 3.91 10.60
N GLU A 184 4.04 3.92 9.43
CA GLU A 184 5.38 4.47 9.20
C GLU A 184 5.52 5.02 7.76
N PRO A 185 6.34 6.07 7.55
CA PRO A 185 6.55 6.62 6.21
C PRO A 185 7.27 5.61 5.31
N PRO A 186 6.97 5.60 3.98
CA PRO A 186 7.61 4.67 3.06
C PRO A 186 9.11 4.97 2.93
N SER A 187 9.91 3.91 2.94
CA SER A 187 11.36 3.99 2.73
C SER A 187 11.79 3.64 1.29
N TRP A 188 10.84 3.26 0.44
CA TRP A 188 11.05 2.87 -0.95
C TRP A 188 10.07 3.59 -1.88
N PHE A 189 10.56 3.96 -3.06
CA PHE A 189 9.80 4.60 -4.12
C PHE A 189 10.02 3.90 -5.46
N ARG A 190 8.94 3.69 -6.20
CA ARG A 190 9.00 3.19 -7.58
C ARG A 190 8.26 4.17 -8.49
N ALA A 191 8.96 4.65 -9.53
CA ALA A 191 8.35 5.53 -10.51
C ALA A 191 7.42 4.73 -11.44
N PRO A 192 6.18 5.20 -11.68
CA PRO A 192 5.29 4.62 -12.66
C PRO A 192 5.97 4.38 -14.02
N TYR A 193 5.65 3.25 -14.64
CA TYR A 193 6.21 2.82 -15.93
C TYR A 193 7.74 2.59 -15.93
N GLY A 194 8.41 2.58 -14.76
CA GLY A 194 9.86 2.62 -14.68
C GLY A 194 10.48 3.87 -15.31
N ALA A 195 9.72 4.96 -15.38
CA ALA A 195 10.11 6.20 -16.06
C ALA A 195 10.70 7.21 -15.07
N TRP A 196 12.02 7.24 -15.00
CA TRP A 196 12.78 8.07 -14.07
C TRP A 196 13.30 9.34 -14.73
N ASN A 197 13.43 10.41 -13.95
CA ASN A 197 14.18 11.61 -14.29
C ASN A 197 14.90 12.15 -13.06
N ARG A 198 15.75 13.18 -13.24
CA ARG A 198 16.50 13.77 -12.14
C ARG A 198 15.61 14.25 -10.98
N ALA A 199 14.45 14.81 -11.27
CA ALA A 199 13.54 15.32 -10.25
C ALA A 199 12.96 14.17 -9.40
N THR A 200 12.61 13.04 -9.99
CA THR A 200 12.08 11.87 -9.25
C THR A 200 13.10 11.31 -8.27
N TYR A 201 14.37 11.18 -8.67
CA TYR A 201 15.44 10.74 -7.75
C TYR A 201 15.68 11.72 -6.61
N GLN A 202 15.73 13.03 -6.93
CA GLN A 202 15.96 14.06 -5.92
C GLN A 202 14.81 14.13 -4.91
N ILE A 203 13.57 14.16 -5.38
CA ILE A 203 12.40 14.26 -4.51
C ILE A 203 12.25 13.00 -3.66
N GLY A 204 12.42 11.80 -4.25
CA GLY A 204 12.41 10.56 -3.49
C GLY A 204 13.44 10.55 -2.36
N ALA A 205 14.68 10.99 -2.65
CA ALA A 205 15.74 11.09 -1.65
C ALA A 205 15.48 12.17 -0.58
N GLU A 206 14.92 13.32 -0.98
CA GLU A 206 14.51 14.39 -0.05
C GLU A 206 13.42 13.91 0.93
N LEU A 207 12.56 13.00 0.50
CA LEU A 207 11.51 12.37 1.30
C LEU A 207 11.97 11.08 2.01
N GLY A 208 13.26 10.77 1.98
CA GLY A 208 13.83 9.64 2.71
C GLY A 208 13.74 8.29 2.01
N MET A 209 13.30 8.25 0.75
CA MET A 209 13.08 7.00 0.01
C MET A 209 14.23 6.63 -0.93
N GLU A 210 14.50 5.34 -1.05
CA GLU A 210 15.38 4.76 -2.05
C GLU A 210 14.59 4.36 -3.31
N PRO A 211 15.12 4.59 -4.51
CA PRO A 211 14.44 4.19 -5.74
C PRO A 211 14.63 2.71 -6.03
N MET A 212 13.53 1.99 -6.30
CA MET A 212 13.54 0.58 -6.69
C MET A 212 12.81 0.36 -8.01
N SER A 213 13.41 -0.41 -8.89
CA SER A 213 12.80 -0.94 -10.10
C SER A 213 12.72 -2.47 -10.01
N TRP A 214 12.92 -3.19 -11.10
CA TRP A 214 12.80 -4.65 -11.15
C TRP A 214 13.83 -5.27 -12.10
N THR A 215 14.02 -6.57 -11.97
CA THR A 215 14.83 -7.39 -12.86
C THR A 215 13.94 -8.24 -13.77
N ILE A 216 12.86 -8.80 -13.20
CA ILE A 216 11.90 -9.64 -13.91
C ILE A 216 10.60 -8.86 -14.06
N ASP A 217 10.18 -8.60 -15.31
CA ASP A 217 8.85 -8.10 -15.62
C ASP A 217 7.96 -9.28 -16.02
N THR A 218 6.93 -9.55 -15.22
CA THR A 218 5.99 -10.62 -15.52
C THR A 218 5.07 -10.30 -16.69
N ASN A 219 5.00 -9.03 -17.09
CA ASN A 219 4.06 -8.50 -18.09
C ASN A 219 2.59 -8.84 -17.77
N ASP A 220 2.26 -9.08 -16.50
CA ASP A 220 0.92 -9.50 -16.06
C ASP A 220 -0.14 -8.42 -16.32
N TRP A 221 0.26 -7.15 -16.37
CA TRP A 221 -0.58 -6.01 -16.76
C TRP A 221 -1.18 -6.17 -18.17
N ALA A 222 -0.50 -6.88 -19.07
CA ALA A 222 -0.95 -7.18 -20.42
C ALA A 222 -1.83 -8.44 -20.50
N ARG A 223 -2.00 -9.16 -19.39
CA ARG A 223 -2.77 -10.42 -19.29
C ARG A 223 -2.33 -11.49 -20.31
N PRO A 224 -1.04 -11.89 -20.30
CA PRO A 224 -0.47 -12.81 -21.28
C PRO A 224 -0.86 -14.28 -21.05
N GLY A 225 -1.65 -14.54 -20.01
CA GLY A 225 -2.01 -15.88 -19.53
C GLY A 225 -1.15 -16.32 -18.34
N THR A 226 -1.79 -16.97 -17.36
CA THR A 226 -1.13 -17.49 -16.14
C THR A 226 0.14 -18.29 -16.43
N ARG A 227 0.10 -19.17 -17.44
CA ARG A 227 1.27 -19.99 -17.83
C ARG A 227 2.46 -19.15 -18.29
N SER A 228 2.22 -18.06 -19.02
CA SER A 228 3.25 -17.13 -19.47
C SER A 228 3.94 -16.44 -18.29
N ILE A 229 3.15 -15.92 -17.34
CA ILE A 229 3.65 -15.29 -16.12
C ILE A 229 4.52 -16.27 -15.32
N VAL A 230 4.01 -17.48 -15.06
CA VAL A 230 4.73 -18.54 -14.35
C VAL A 230 6.04 -18.88 -15.08
N GLY A 231 5.98 -19.04 -16.39
CA GLY A 231 7.16 -19.37 -17.22
C GLY A 231 8.25 -18.29 -17.15
N THR A 232 7.86 -17.00 -17.22
CA THR A 232 8.79 -15.87 -17.10
C THR A 232 9.49 -15.89 -15.74
N VAL A 233 8.73 -15.97 -14.64
CA VAL A 233 9.29 -15.97 -13.29
C VAL A 233 10.24 -17.15 -13.07
N GLN A 234 9.84 -18.37 -13.47
CA GLN A 234 10.68 -19.57 -13.29
C GLN A 234 11.95 -19.54 -14.13
N LYS A 235 11.86 -19.07 -15.38
CA LYS A 235 13.00 -18.99 -16.30
C LYS A 235 14.05 -17.99 -15.87
N GLU A 236 13.61 -16.85 -15.31
CA GLU A 236 14.48 -15.72 -14.96
C GLU A 236 14.84 -15.69 -13.47
N ALA A 237 14.34 -16.66 -12.69
CA ALA A 237 14.65 -16.76 -11.26
C ALA A 237 16.16 -16.86 -11.02
N ALA A 238 16.70 -15.95 -10.24
CA ALA A 238 18.12 -15.90 -9.87
C ALA A 238 18.29 -15.17 -8.54
N PRO A 239 19.40 -15.38 -7.81
CA PRO A 239 19.67 -14.66 -6.58
C PRO A 239 19.65 -13.14 -6.76
N GLY A 240 18.97 -12.45 -5.85
CA GLY A 240 18.90 -11.00 -5.80
C GLY A 240 17.90 -10.35 -6.75
N VAL A 241 17.19 -11.11 -7.59
CA VAL A 241 16.20 -10.52 -8.52
C VAL A 241 14.99 -9.93 -7.79
N VAL A 242 14.47 -8.86 -8.37
CA VAL A 242 13.22 -8.21 -7.99
C VAL A 242 12.18 -8.53 -9.07
N VAL A 243 11.06 -9.13 -8.66
CA VAL A 243 9.97 -9.52 -9.56
C VAL A 243 8.90 -8.44 -9.54
N LEU A 244 8.57 -7.89 -10.70
CA LEU A 244 7.42 -7.00 -10.89
C LEU A 244 6.19 -7.83 -11.21
N SER A 245 5.15 -7.64 -10.41
CA SER A 245 3.77 -8.04 -10.65
C SER A 245 2.85 -6.89 -10.25
N HIS A 246 1.55 -7.04 -10.45
CA HIS A 246 0.58 -6.02 -10.08
C HIS A 246 -0.58 -6.64 -9.29
N ASP A 247 -1.07 -5.91 -8.29
CA ASP A 247 -2.24 -6.30 -7.50
C ASP A 247 -3.47 -5.41 -7.77
N ALA A 248 -3.31 -4.37 -8.63
CA ALA A 248 -4.41 -3.50 -9.07
C ALA A 248 -4.22 -3.02 -10.51
N GLY A 249 -5.01 -2.01 -10.92
CA GLY A 249 -4.93 -1.41 -12.27
C GLY A 249 -5.57 -2.27 -13.36
N GLY A 250 -6.57 -3.11 -13.03
CA GLY A 250 -7.35 -3.94 -13.94
C GLY A 250 -7.54 -5.37 -13.45
N ASP A 251 -7.91 -6.29 -14.34
CA ASP A 251 -8.08 -7.71 -14.00
C ASP A 251 -6.72 -8.37 -13.70
N ARG A 252 -6.51 -8.78 -12.44
CA ARG A 252 -5.30 -9.41 -11.92
C ARG A 252 -5.50 -10.88 -11.54
N SER A 253 -6.59 -11.49 -12.00
CA SER A 253 -6.86 -12.91 -11.77
C SER A 253 -5.73 -13.82 -12.21
N GLN A 254 -5.06 -13.49 -13.34
CA GLN A 254 -3.91 -14.22 -13.84
C GLN A 254 -2.67 -14.06 -12.96
N SER A 255 -2.46 -12.87 -12.37
CA SER A 255 -1.36 -12.59 -11.42
C SER A 255 -1.51 -13.43 -10.16
N VAL A 256 -2.73 -13.44 -9.57
CA VAL A 256 -3.07 -14.27 -8.41
C VAL A 256 -2.86 -15.75 -8.69
N GLN A 257 -3.38 -16.27 -9.80
CA GLN A 257 -3.22 -17.68 -10.19
C GLN A 257 -1.75 -18.04 -10.46
N ALA A 258 -0.98 -17.12 -11.05
CA ALA A 258 0.43 -17.32 -11.30
C ALA A 258 1.23 -17.40 -9.99
N LEU A 259 0.99 -16.46 -9.04
CA LEU A 259 1.61 -16.47 -7.73
C LEU A 259 1.38 -17.82 -7.02
N ARG A 260 0.14 -18.29 -6.99
CA ARG A 260 -0.24 -19.58 -6.40
C ARG A 260 0.51 -20.76 -7.02
N THR A 261 0.95 -20.60 -8.26
CA THR A 261 1.64 -21.64 -9.00
C THR A 261 3.16 -21.56 -8.88
N TYR A 262 3.75 -20.36 -9.04
CA TYR A 262 5.21 -20.25 -9.06
C TYR A 262 5.84 -20.15 -7.67
N LEU A 263 5.13 -19.60 -6.68
CA LEU A 263 5.71 -19.39 -5.34
C LEU A 263 6.16 -20.71 -4.69
N PRO A 264 5.31 -21.74 -4.55
CA PRO A 264 5.76 -23.02 -3.98
C PRO A 264 6.92 -23.63 -4.76
N ARG A 265 6.91 -23.54 -6.09
CA ARG A 265 8.00 -24.09 -6.93
C ARG A 265 9.32 -23.37 -6.73
N LEU A 266 9.30 -22.06 -6.48
CA LEU A 266 10.51 -21.30 -6.14
C LEU A 266 11.05 -21.71 -4.76
N LEU A 267 10.17 -21.87 -3.78
CA LEU A 267 10.53 -22.32 -2.44
C LEU A 267 11.12 -23.73 -2.48
N ASP A 268 10.50 -24.68 -3.20
CA ASP A 268 10.99 -26.03 -3.43
C ASP A 268 12.35 -26.04 -4.12
N ALA A 269 12.61 -25.08 -5.02
CA ALA A 269 13.90 -24.90 -5.69
C ALA A 269 14.95 -24.21 -4.77
N GLY A 270 14.63 -23.96 -3.51
CA GLY A 270 15.51 -23.39 -2.50
C GLY A 270 15.69 -21.88 -2.59
N TYR A 271 14.78 -21.16 -3.25
CA TYR A 271 14.74 -19.70 -3.18
C TYR A 271 14.05 -19.25 -1.88
N HIS A 272 14.49 -18.12 -1.35
CA HIS A 272 13.88 -17.47 -0.19
C HIS A 272 13.37 -16.10 -0.60
N MET A 273 12.12 -15.81 -0.27
CA MET A 273 11.57 -14.48 -0.46
C MET A 273 12.02 -13.58 0.68
N THR A 274 12.46 -12.36 0.36
CA THR A 274 12.95 -11.40 1.32
C THR A 274 12.46 -9.99 1.00
N VAL A 275 12.44 -9.14 2.00
CA VAL A 275 12.17 -7.70 1.83
C VAL A 275 13.37 -6.89 2.31
N PRO A 276 13.87 -5.93 1.52
CA PRO A 276 15.04 -5.14 1.87
C PRO A 276 14.66 -4.08 2.92
N ARG A 277 14.83 -4.39 4.20
CA ARG A 277 14.66 -3.41 5.28
C ARG A 277 15.89 -2.51 5.36
N ARG A 278 15.67 -1.19 5.42
CA ARG A 278 16.76 -0.26 5.73
C ARG A 278 17.13 -0.43 7.20
N LYS A 279 18.42 -0.61 7.47
CA LYS A 279 18.90 -0.49 8.85
C LYS A 279 18.82 0.99 9.20
N HIS A 280 18.01 1.34 10.17
CA HIS A 280 18.14 2.62 10.83
C HIS A 280 19.52 2.64 11.50
N ALA A 281 20.38 3.58 11.04
CA ALA A 281 21.71 3.73 11.57
C ALA A 281 21.67 4.46 12.92
#